data_8a7afd0d47c3fadd023f409975ff29d0
#
_entry.id   8a7afd0d47c3fadd023f409975ff29d0
#
_cell.length_a   1.000
_cell.length_b   1.000
_cell.length_c   1.000
_cell.angle_alpha   90.00
_cell.angle_beta   90.00
_cell.angle_gamma   90.00
#
_symmetry.space_group_name_H-M   'P 1'
#
loop_
_entity.id
_entity.type
_entity.pdbx_description
1 polymer ?
#
loop_
_entity_poly.entity_id
_entity_poly.type
_entity_poly.pdbx_seq_one_letter_code
_entity_poly.pdbx_strand_id
1 'polypeptide(L)'
;HIFFTGSPAVGSKVMAAASRYLASVTLELGGKSPVFVHESYGAEAAGARVAWAKGLNAGQVCIAPDYVLVPSALRDDFLKGFKAGVERHYGSQPSKNPDWVRIISARHWDRLKEWLDEAVDSGAQVWQPDAPDRDRLYFPPTLIWDAPEHIQVSCSEIFGPILPVFAYASIEDALARVNAGPKPL
;
A
#
# COMPACT_ATOMS: atom_id res chain seq x y z
N HIS A 1 18.80 -15.99 -21.33
CA HIS A 1 18.10 -15.67 -20.08
C HIS A 1 17.69 -14.20 -20.06
N ILE A 2 16.48 -13.90 -19.55
CA ILE A 2 15.96 -12.54 -19.45
C ILE A 2 15.68 -12.23 -17.97
N PHE A 3 16.28 -11.16 -17.45
CA PHE A 3 15.89 -10.54 -16.19
C PHE A 3 14.96 -9.36 -16.46
N PHE A 4 13.85 -9.29 -15.72
CA PHE A 4 12.90 -8.20 -15.86
C PHE A 4 12.35 -7.80 -14.48
N THR A 5 12.35 -6.49 -14.22
CA THR A 5 11.68 -5.90 -13.04
C THR A 5 10.59 -4.96 -13.53
N GLY A 6 9.38 -5.10 -13.00
CA GLY A 6 8.25 -4.24 -13.35
C GLY A 6 6.90 -4.81 -12.91
N SER A 7 5.82 -4.34 -13.55
CA SER A 7 4.48 -4.79 -13.19
C SER A 7 4.19 -6.23 -13.65
N PRO A 8 3.33 -6.99 -12.94
CA PRO A 8 2.90 -8.32 -13.35
C PRO A 8 2.34 -8.37 -14.77
N ALA A 9 1.62 -7.33 -15.19
CA ALA A 9 1.05 -7.25 -16.54
C ALA A 9 2.12 -7.19 -17.64
N VAL A 10 3.24 -6.51 -17.39
CA VAL A 10 4.37 -6.47 -18.33
C VAL A 10 5.22 -7.74 -18.21
N GLY A 11 5.43 -8.25 -17.00
CA GLY A 11 6.14 -9.51 -16.76
C GLY A 11 5.52 -10.68 -17.53
N SER A 12 4.19 -10.79 -17.56
CA SER A 12 3.48 -11.80 -18.33
C SER A 12 3.76 -11.68 -19.84
N LYS A 13 3.85 -10.47 -20.38
CA LYS A 13 4.21 -10.25 -21.80
C LYS A 13 5.66 -10.64 -22.08
N VAL A 14 6.57 -10.34 -21.16
CA VAL A 14 7.99 -10.75 -21.25
C VAL A 14 8.10 -12.27 -21.27
N MET A 15 7.42 -12.95 -20.35
CA MET A 15 7.40 -14.41 -20.30
C MET A 15 6.83 -15.03 -21.57
N ALA A 16 5.71 -14.50 -22.08
CA ALA A 16 5.10 -14.96 -23.32
C ALA A 16 6.01 -14.76 -24.54
N ALA A 17 6.76 -13.66 -24.61
CA ALA A 17 7.75 -13.43 -25.66
C ALA A 17 8.94 -14.39 -25.55
N ALA A 18 9.46 -14.60 -24.34
CA ALA A 18 10.60 -15.49 -24.06
C ALA A 18 10.29 -16.95 -24.43
N SER A 19 9.05 -17.42 -24.21
CA SER A 19 8.63 -18.78 -24.49
C SER A 19 8.78 -19.18 -25.96
N ARG A 20 8.67 -18.23 -26.89
CA ARG A 20 8.84 -18.46 -28.34
C ARG A 20 10.27 -18.93 -28.70
N TYR A 21 11.23 -18.59 -27.86
CA TYR A 21 12.66 -18.92 -28.05
C TYR A 21 13.19 -19.87 -26.99
N LEU A 22 12.30 -20.44 -26.17
CA LEU A 22 12.64 -21.29 -25.02
C LEU A 22 13.65 -20.63 -24.07
N ALA A 23 13.64 -19.28 -24.02
CA ALA A 23 14.49 -18.52 -23.13
C ALA A 23 13.94 -18.56 -21.71
N SER A 24 14.80 -18.82 -20.73
CA SER A 24 14.46 -18.74 -19.31
C SER A 24 14.28 -17.27 -18.90
N VAL A 25 13.41 -17.01 -17.90
CA VAL A 25 13.15 -15.69 -17.35
C VAL A 25 13.29 -15.68 -15.83
N THR A 26 13.76 -14.56 -15.29
CA THR A 26 13.59 -14.18 -13.88
C THR A 26 12.78 -12.89 -13.85
N LEU A 27 11.65 -12.95 -13.17
CA LEU A 27 10.70 -11.83 -13.10
C LEU A 27 10.65 -11.33 -11.64
N GLU A 28 11.09 -10.10 -11.45
CA GLU A 28 10.98 -9.33 -10.20
C GLU A 28 9.78 -8.38 -10.35
N LEU A 29 8.67 -8.75 -9.73
CA LEU A 29 7.39 -8.06 -9.90
C LEU A 29 6.96 -7.44 -8.58
N GLY A 30 5.84 -6.77 -8.56
CA GLY A 30 5.21 -6.28 -7.35
C GLY A 30 4.08 -7.19 -6.88
N GLY A 31 3.15 -6.59 -6.18
CA GLY A 31 1.95 -7.27 -5.69
C GLY A 31 1.40 -6.63 -4.41
N LYS A 32 0.28 -7.15 -3.94
CA LYS A 32 -0.35 -6.69 -2.69
C LYS A 32 0.29 -7.36 -1.48
N SER A 33 1.43 -6.82 -1.03
CA SER A 33 2.17 -7.34 0.12
C SER A 33 1.43 -7.06 1.43
N PRO A 34 0.91 -8.08 2.15
CA PRO A 34 0.18 -7.90 3.39
C PRO A 34 1.11 -7.61 4.56
N VAL A 35 0.63 -6.78 5.50
CA VAL A 35 1.14 -6.74 6.87
C VAL A 35 0.13 -7.42 7.77
N PHE A 36 0.60 -8.38 8.55
CA PHE A 36 -0.21 -9.09 9.52
C PHE A 36 0.15 -8.59 10.92
N VAL A 37 -0.79 -7.97 11.61
CA VAL A 37 -0.65 -7.58 13.01
C VAL A 37 -1.31 -8.64 13.88
N HIS A 38 -0.51 -9.33 14.69
CA HIS A 38 -1.01 -10.31 15.66
C HIS A 38 -1.24 -9.64 17.02
N GLU A 39 -2.19 -10.12 17.79
CA GLU A 39 -2.56 -9.55 19.10
C GLU A 39 -1.41 -9.53 20.12
N SER A 40 -0.43 -10.44 19.98
CA SER A 40 0.75 -10.48 20.86
C SER A 40 1.75 -9.35 20.59
N TYR A 41 1.60 -8.60 19.50
CA TYR A 41 2.43 -7.45 19.19
C TYR A 41 1.62 -6.17 19.36
N GLY A 42 2.12 -5.21 20.14
CA GLY A 42 1.41 -3.97 20.43
C GLY A 42 0.99 -3.21 19.15
N ALA A 43 -0.32 -3.06 18.94
CA ALA A 43 -0.86 -2.50 17.69
C ALA A 43 -0.40 -1.06 17.42
N GLU A 44 -0.28 -0.23 18.46
CA GLU A 44 0.25 1.15 18.33
C GLU A 44 1.72 1.12 17.85
N ALA A 45 2.54 0.24 18.40
CA ALA A 45 3.93 0.07 17.95
C ALA A 45 4.01 -0.48 16.51
N ALA A 46 3.11 -1.40 16.15
CA ALA A 46 2.98 -1.90 14.79
C ALA A 46 2.62 -0.77 13.81
N GLY A 47 1.64 0.06 14.16
CA GLY A 47 1.22 1.22 13.37
C GLY A 47 2.38 2.18 13.11
N ALA A 48 3.13 2.53 14.14
CA ALA A 48 4.29 3.42 14.00
C ALA A 48 5.39 2.83 13.10
N ARG A 49 5.64 1.53 13.19
CA ARG A 49 6.61 0.83 12.33
C ARG A 49 6.14 0.77 10.87
N VAL A 50 4.86 0.49 10.65
CA VAL A 50 4.27 0.45 9.31
C VAL A 50 4.26 1.83 8.66
N ALA A 51 4.06 2.91 9.44
CA ALA A 51 4.16 4.28 8.95
C ALA A 51 5.54 4.57 8.33
N TRP A 52 6.62 4.14 8.99
CA TRP A 52 7.97 4.24 8.45
C TRP A 52 8.14 3.41 7.18
N ALA A 53 7.73 2.13 7.21
CA ALA A 53 7.89 1.21 6.10
C ALA A 53 7.10 1.67 4.85
N LYS A 54 5.86 2.15 5.05
CA LYS A 54 5.02 2.70 3.97
C LYS A 54 5.52 4.03 3.47
N GLY A 55 6.11 4.86 4.35
CA GLY A 55 6.68 6.15 3.97
C GLY A 55 7.96 6.05 3.14
N LEU A 56 8.68 4.93 3.21
CA LEU A 56 9.88 4.71 2.42
C LEU A 56 9.56 4.85 0.93
N ASN A 57 10.22 5.79 0.26
CA ASN A 57 9.98 6.17 -1.13
C ASN A 57 8.49 6.46 -1.44
N ALA A 58 7.73 6.98 -0.45
CA ALA A 58 6.27 7.19 -0.52
C ALA A 58 5.51 5.93 -0.97
N GLY A 59 5.93 4.75 -0.51
CA GLY A 59 5.30 3.47 -0.84
C GLY A 59 5.53 2.96 -2.27
N GLN A 60 6.37 3.62 -3.05
CA GLN A 60 6.73 3.23 -4.42
C GLN A 60 7.86 2.19 -4.41
N VAL A 61 7.63 1.08 -3.74
CA VAL A 61 8.58 -0.03 -3.55
C VAL A 61 7.82 -1.35 -3.67
N CYS A 62 8.39 -2.32 -4.37
CA CYS A 62 7.76 -3.62 -4.64
C CYS A 62 7.45 -4.45 -3.38
N ILE A 63 8.18 -4.21 -2.29
CA ILE A 63 7.96 -4.83 -0.97
C ILE A 63 7.30 -3.90 0.05
N ALA A 64 6.80 -2.72 -0.38
CA ALA A 64 6.11 -1.82 0.54
C ALA A 64 4.86 -2.50 1.11
N PRO A 65 4.51 -2.22 2.38
CA PRO A 65 3.20 -2.60 2.91
C PRO A 65 2.09 -2.11 1.96
N ASP A 66 1.35 -3.02 1.35
CA ASP A 66 0.28 -2.63 0.43
C ASP A 66 -1.05 -2.50 1.16
N TYR A 67 -1.29 -3.38 2.14
CA TYR A 67 -2.41 -3.30 3.08
C TYR A 67 -2.04 -3.92 4.42
N VAL A 68 -2.89 -3.67 5.43
CA VAL A 68 -2.71 -4.20 6.78
C VAL A 68 -3.95 -4.99 7.19
N LEU A 69 -3.68 -6.12 7.84
CA LEU A 69 -4.66 -6.92 8.56
C LEU A 69 -4.42 -6.76 10.06
N VAL A 70 -5.42 -6.33 10.81
CA VAL A 70 -5.32 -6.05 12.24
C VAL A 70 -6.53 -6.65 12.98
N PRO A 71 -6.37 -7.20 14.20
CA PRO A 71 -7.52 -7.65 15.00
C PRO A 71 -8.52 -6.50 15.18
N SER A 72 -9.82 -6.78 15.04
CA SER A 72 -10.87 -5.75 15.10
C SER A 72 -10.79 -4.90 16.37
N ALA A 73 -10.49 -5.51 17.52
CA ALA A 73 -10.35 -4.82 18.80
C ALA A 73 -9.13 -3.88 18.90
N LEU A 74 -8.14 -4.04 18.02
CA LEU A 74 -6.87 -3.31 18.05
C LEU A 74 -6.72 -2.32 16.88
N ARG A 75 -7.73 -2.21 16.02
CA ARG A 75 -7.68 -1.34 14.85
C ARG A 75 -7.38 0.11 15.20
N ASP A 76 -8.08 0.66 16.17
CA ASP A 76 -7.97 2.09 16.53
C ASP A 76 -6.59 2.39 17.15
N ASP A 77 -6.01 1.48 17.92
CA ASP A 77 -4.65 1.59 18.42
C ASP A 77 -3.63 1.56 17.28
N PHE A 78 -3.83 0.70 16.27
CA PHE A 78 -3.01 0.68 15.07
C PHE A 78 -3.07 2.01 14.31
N LEU A 79 -4.28 2.53 14.05
CA LEU A 79 -4.48 3.81 13.37
C LEU A 79 -3.81 4.97 14.13
N LYS A 80 -3.94 5.00 15.46
CA LYS A 80 -3.26 5.97 16.34
C LYS A 80 -1.74 5.87 16.20
N GLY A 81 -1.20 4.67 16.28
CA GLY A 81 0.23 4.43 16.14
C GLY A 81 0.78 4.84 14.78
N PHE A 82 0.04 4.56 13.70
CA PHE A 82 0.44 4.97 12.35
C PHE A 82 0.49 6.51 12.22
N LYS A 83 -0.53 7.22 12.71
CA LYS A 83 -0.58 8.69 12.70
C LYS A 83 0.60 9.28 13.46
N ALA A 84 0.86 8.78 14.67
CA ALA A 84 2.01 9.21 15.48
C ALA A 84 3.35 8.88 14.79
N GLY A 85 3.45 7.74 14.11
CA GLY A 85 4.62 7.36 13.32
C GLY A 85 4.86 8.32 12.15
N VAL A 86 3.82 8.72 11.43
CA VAL A 86 3.92 9.73 10.36
C VAL A 86 4.42 11.05 10.91
N GLU A 87 3.83 11.54 11.99
CA GLU A 87 4.24 12.81 12.60
C GLU A 87 5.69 12.76 13.09
N ARG A 88 6.11 11.65 13.69
CA ARG A 88 7.48 11.46 14.19
C ARG A 88 8.52 11.48 13.07
N HIS A 89 8.23 10.86 11.93
CA HIS A 89 9.22 10.69 10.84
C HIS A 89 9.18 11.82 9.82
N TYR A 90 7.99 12.38 9.57
CA TYR A 90 7.77 13.31 8.47
C TYR A 90 7.19 14.66 8.92
N GLY A 91 6.88 14.80 10.22
CA GLY A 91 6.26 16.01 10.78
C GLY A 91 4.74 16.03 10.57
N SER A 92 4.10 17.05 11.16
CA SER A 92 2.64 17.26 11.03
C SER A 92 2.21 17.73 9.63
N GLN A 93 3.16 18.16 8.79
CA GLN A 93 2.95 18.58 7.42
C GLN A 93 4.02 17.95 6.51
N PRO A 94 3.87 16.70 6.11
CA PRO A 94 4.83 16.02 5.22
C PRO A 94 5.06 16.74 3.89
N SER A 95 4.11 17.55 3.42
CA SER A 95 4.27 18.40 2.22
C SER A 95 5.44 19.37 2.31
N LYS A 96 5.87 19.74 3.52
CA LYS A 96 6.99 20.65 3.81
C LYS A 96 8.29 19.90 4.15
N ASN A 97 8.21 18.59 4.35
CA ASN A 97 9.39 17.79 4.67
C ASN A 97 10.21 17.53 3.39
N PRO A 98 11.50 17.90 3.33
CA PRO A 98 12.35 17.68 2.16
C PRO A 98 12.62 16.19 1.89
N ASP A 99 12.53 15.32 2.90
CA ASP A 99 12.76 13.89 2.78
C ASP A 99 11.53 13.13 2.27
N TRP A 100 10.34 13.78 2.22
CA TRP A 100 9.17 13.15 1.63
C TRP A 100 9.23 13.21 0.10
N VAL A 101 9.46 12.07 -0.53
CA VAL A 101 9.59 11.99 -1.99
C VAL A 101 8.27 12.21 -2.71
N ARG A 102 8.36 12.57 -3.99
CA ARG A 102 7.22 12.81 -4.86
C ARG A 102 6.82 11.54 -5.61
N ILE A 103 5.58 11.49 -6.07
CA ILE A 103 5.13 10.44 -6.98
C ILE A 103 5.86 10.60 -8.31
N ILE A 104 6.30 9.48 -8.88
CA ILE A 104 7.21 9.46 -10.02
C ILE A 104 6.66 10.16 -11.28
N SER A 105 5.35 10.26 -11.45
CA SER A 105 4.74 10.92 -12.60
C SER A 105 3.29 11.34 -12.33
N ALA A 106 2.80 12.30 -13.12
CA ALA A 106 1.41 12.74 -13.07
C ALA A 106 0.41 11.59 -13.29
N ARG A 107 0.71 10.67 -14.22
CA ARG A 107 -0.13 9.48 -14.46
C ARG A 107 -0.29 8.61 -13.19
N HIS A 108 0.79 8.38 -12.45
CA HIS A 108 0.72 7.60 -11.21
C HIS A 108 0.02 8.38 -10.10
N TRP A 109 0.22 9.69 -10.05
CA TRP A 109 -0.49 10.55 -9.12
C TRP A 109 -2.01 10.54 -9.40
N ASP A 110 -2.42 10.70 -10.66
CA ASP A 110 -3.82 10.71 -11.08
C ASP A 110 -4.51 9.37 -10.72
N ARG A 111 -3.83 8.23 -10.95
CA ARG A 111 -4.32 6.91 -10.54
C ARG A 111 -4.53 6.80 -9.02
N LEU A 112 -3.57 7.27 -8.22
CA LEU A 112 -3.70 7.25 -6.75
C LEU A 112 -4.87 8.13 -6.28
N LYS A 113 -5.05 9.27 -6.92
CA LYS A 113 -6.16 10.18 -6.60
C LYS A 113 -7.51 9.57 -6.99
N GLU A 114 -7.62 8.98 -8.16
CA GLU A 114 -8.81 8.26 -8.60
C GLU A 114 -9.20 7.14 -7.63
N TRP A 115 -8.24 6.35 -7.19
CA TRP A 115 -8.50 5.27 -6.25
C TRP A 115 -8.85 5.76 -4.84
N LEU A 116 -8.30 6.90 -4.42
CA LEU A 116 -8.69 7.53 -3.16
C LEU A 116 -10.13 8.06 -3.25
N ASP A 117 -10.49 8.69 -4.37
CA ASP A 117 -11.84 9.20 -4.59
C ASP A 117 -12.87 8.06 -4.64
N GLU A 118 -12.56 6.97 -5.36
CA GLU A 118 -13.37 5.75 -5.35
C GLU A 118 -13.61 5.23 -3.92
N ALA A 119 -12.57 5.22 -3.09
CA ALA A 119 -12.70 4.77 -1.70
C ALA A 119 -13.61 5.68 -0.88
N VAL A 120 -13.46 7.00 -1.01
CA VAL A 120 -14.33 8.00 -0.34
C VAL A 120 -15.77 7.86 -0.80
N ASP A 121 -16.02 7.79 -2.10
CA ASP A 121 -17.34 7.65 -2.69
C ASP A 121 -18.02 6.33 -2.29
N SER A 122 -17.22 5.30 -2.01
CA SER A 122 -17.69 4.00 -1.50
C SER A 122 -17.91 3.95 0.02
N GLY A 123 -17.74 5.09 0.72
CA GLY A 123 -18.00 5.20 2.15
C GLY A 123 -16.83 4.82 3.07
N ALA A 124 -15.65 4.57 2.53
CA ALA A 124 -14.46 4.32 3.33
C ALA A 124 -14.06 5.55 4.15
N GLN A 125 -13.50 5.30 5.32
CA GLN A 125 -12.93 6.35 6.16
C GLN A 125 -11.51 6.64 5.72
N VAL A 126 -11.13 7.93 5.70
CA VAL A 126 -9.82 8.38 5.25
C VAL A 126 -9.18 9.32 6.26
N TRP A 127 -7.87 9.16 6.44
CA TRP A 127 -7.04 10.13 7.14
C TRP A 127 -5.84 10.51 6.30
N GLN A 128 -5.55 11.82 6.25
CA GLN A 128 -4.37 12.42 5.66
C GLN A 128 -3.89 13.58 6.57
N PRO A 129 -2.58 13.79 6.75
CA PRO A 129 -2.07 14.91 7.54
C PRO A 129 -2.19 16.26 6.83
N ASP A 130 -2.19 16.26 5.50
CA ASP A 130 -2.36 17.42 4.63
C ASP A 130 -2.93 17.01 3.26
N ALA A 131 -3.23 17.96 2.39
CA ALA A 131 -3.86 17.69 1.10
C ALA A 131 -2.85 17.28 0.02
N PRO A 132 -3.21 16.39 -0.91
CA PRO A 132 -2.40 16.08 -2.08
C PRO A 132 -2.30 17.30 -3.02
N ASP A 133 -1.16 17.42 -3.71
CA ASP A 133 -0.87 18.51 -4.66
C ASP A 133 -0.34 17.91 -5.97
N ARG A 134 -1.15 18.01 -7.02
CA ARG A 134 -0.84 17.42 -8.32
C ARG A 134 0.32 18.11 -9.04
N ASP A 135 0.39 19.42 -8.94
CA ASP A 135 1.41 20.19 -9.65
C ASP A 135 2.80 19.92 -9.09
N ARG A 136 2.88 19.61 -7.80
CA ARG A 136 4.10 19.21 -7.11
C ARG A 136 4.31 17.70 -7.09
N LEU A 137 3.41 16.91 -7.67
CA LEU A 137 3.36 15.45 -7.58
C LEU A 137 3.43 14.95 -6.13
N TYR A 138 2.94 15.76 -5.20
CA TYR A 138 2.90 15.43 -3.79
C TYR A 138 1.64 14.62 -3.48
N PHE A 139 1.83 13.48 -2.82
CA PHE A 139 0.74 12.68 -2.26
C PHE A 139 1.07 12.37 -0.80
N PRO A 140 0.20 12.72 0.16
CA PRO A 140 0.47 12.51 1.58
C PRO A 140 0.39 11.04 1.97
N PRO A 141 1.00 10.64 3.11
CA PRO A 141 0.69 9.37 3.73
C PRO A 141 -0.82 9.32 4.05
N THR A 142 -1.47 8.27 3.56
CA THR A 142 -2.94 8.16 3.58
C THR A 142 -3.35 6.84 4.19
N LEU A 143 -4.14 6.86 5.28
CA LEU A 143 -4.83 5.69 5.79
C LEU A 143 -6.23 5.62 5.22
N ILE A 144 -6.67 4.39 4.90
CA ILE A 144 -8.05 4.07 4.52
C ILE A 144 -8.50 2.90 5.38
N TRP A 145 -9.70 2.98 5.96
CA TRP A 145 -10.32 1.84 6.66
C TRP A 145 -11.82 1.79 6.36
N ASP A 146 -12.43 0.66 6.67
CA ASP A 146 -13.81 0.34 6.29
C ASP A 146 -14.05 0.41 4.76
N ALA A 147 -13.00 0.15 3.97
CA ALA A 147 -13.07 0.12 2.52
C ALA A 147 -13.72 -1.18 2.03
N PRO A 148 -14.64 -1.12 1.03
CA PRO A 148 -15.19 -2.32 0.41
C PRO A 148 -14.09 -3.16 -0.27
N GLU A 149 -14.32 -4.47 -0.36
CA GLU A 149 -13.31 -5.40 -0.91
C GLU A 149 -13.13 -5.29 -2.43
N HIS A 150 -14.13 -4.80 -3.14
CA HIS A 150 -14.17 -4.78 -4.60
C HIS A 150 -13.56 -3.54 -5.25
N ILE A 151 -13.18 -2.52 -4.47
CA ILE A 151 -12.60 -1.27 -5.00
C ILE A 151 -11.10 -1.40 -5.27
N GLN A 152 -10.56 -0.48 -6.06
CA GLN A 152 -9.19 -0.58 -6.57
C GLN A 152 -8.11 -0.66 -5.48
N VAL A 153 -8.20 0.15 -4.42
CA VAL A 153 -7.25 0.09 -3.30
C VAL A 153 -7.25 -1.26 -2.57
N SER A 154 -8.36 -1.99 -2.64
CA SER A 154 -8.52 -3.31 -2.02
C SER A 154 -8.03 -4.45 -2.91
N CYS A 155 -8.13 -4.32 -4.25
CA CYS A 155 -7.87 -5.37 -5.22
C CYS A 155 -6.52 -5.26 -5.92
N SER A 156 -6.03 -4.04 -6.18
CA SER A 156 -4.85 -3.79 -7.02
C SER A 156 -3.66 -3.29 -6.21
N GLU A 157 -2.43 -3.58 -6.67
CA GLU A 157 -1.20 -3.03 -6.07
C GLU A 157 -1.22 -1.51 -6.11
N ILE A 158 -1.03 -0.87 -4.97
CA ILE A 158 -1.15 0.59 -4.83
C ILE A 158 0.10 1.29 -5.36
N PHE A 159 1.29 0.81 -5.03
CA PHE A 159 2.58 1.41 -5.40
C PHE A 159 2.59 2.93 -5.15
N GLY A 160 2.26 3.29 -3.89
CA GLY A 160 2.08 4.68 -3.46
C GLY A 160 1.78 4.77 -1.96
N PRO A 161 1.59 5.97 -1.39
CA PRO A 161 1.52 6.20 0.06
C PRO A 161 0.13 5.95 0.67
N ILE A 162 -0.78 5.28 -0.02
CA ILE A 162 -2.09 4.89 0.49
C ILE A 162 -1.98 3.52 1.16
N LEU A 163 -2.56 3.37 2.33
CA LEU A 163 -2.55 2.15 3.13
C LEU A 163 -3.96 1.77 3.59
N PRO A 164 -4.61 0.82 2.95
CA PRO A 164 -5.84 0.22 3.46
C PRO A 164 -5.58 -0.63 4.71
N VAL A 165 -6.46 -0.50 5.71
CA VAL A 165 -6.45 -1.26 6.95
C VAL A 165 -7.73 -2.05 7.05
N PHE A 166 -7.61 -3.38 7.08
CA PHE A 166 -8.72 -4.31 7.19
C PHE A 166 -8.72 -4.96 8.58
N ALA A 167 -9.84 -4.86 9.25
CA ALA A 167 -10.04 -5.55 10.52
C ALA A 167 -10.39 -7.02 10.29
N TYR A 168 -9.87 -7.92 11.13
CA TYR A 168 -10.26 -9.33 11.11
C TYR A 168 -10.77 -9.78 12.48
N ALA A 169 -11.68 -10.76 12.49
CA ALA A 169 -12.23 -11.36 13.70
C ALA A 169 -11.40 -12.57 14.15
N SER A 170 -10.90 -13.36 13.20
CA SER A 170 -10.06 -14.53 13.44
C SER A 170 -8.83 -14.53 12.51
N ILE A 171 -7.79 -15.25 12.93
CA ILE A 171 -6.58 -15.42 12.11
C ILE A 171 -6.91 -16.17 10.81
N GLU A 172 -7.87 -17.07 10.85
CA GLU A 172 -8.36 -17.84 9.71
C GLU A 172 -9.00 -16.94 8.66
N ASP A 173 -9.80 -15.94 9.08
CA ASP A 173 -10.40 -14.96 8.17
C ASP A 173 -9.32 -14.14 7.47
N ALA A 174 -8.32 -13.71 8.22
CA ALA A 174 -7.23 -12.94 7.67
C ALA A 174 -6.36 -13.75 6.69
N LEU A 175 -6.08 -15.03 7.00
CA LEU A 175 -5.39 -15.94 6.10
C LEU A 175 -6.20 -16.24 4.85
N ALA A 176 -7.51 -16.44 4.98
CA ALA A 176 -8.41 -16.64 3.85
C ALA A 176 -8.37 -15.45 2.89
N ARG A 177 -8.39 -14.22 3.43
CA ARG A 177 -8.27 -13.00 2.61
C ARG A 177 -6.94 -12.95 1.84
N VAL A 178 -5.82 -13.24 2.50
CA VAL A 178 -4.50 -13.26 1.82
C VAL A 178 -4.47 -14.30 0.71
N ASN A 179 -4.99 -15.50 0.99
CA ASN A 179 -4.97 -16.63 0.04
C ASN A 179 -5.96 -16.47 -1.12
N ALA A 180 -6.98 -15.62 -0.99
CA ALA A 180 -7.90 -15.30 -2.08
C ALA A 180 -7.29 -14.38 -3.14
N GLY A 181 -6.22 -13.66 -2.80
CA GLY A 181 -5.52 -12.74 -3.70
C GLY A 181 -4.44 -13.43 -4.53
N PRO A 182 -3.90 -12.74 -5.54
CA PRO A 182 -2.73 -13.20 -6.26
C PRO A 182 -1.51 -13.22 -5.34
N LYS A 183 -0.59 -14.15 -5.59
CA LYS A 183 0.66 -14.22 -4.85
C LYS A 183 1.48 -12.93 -5.05
N PRO A 184 1.83 -12.19 -3.98
CA PRO A 184 2.73 -11.04 -4.09
C PRO A 184 4.17 -11.50 -4.27
N LEU A 185 5.07 -10.52 -4.39
CA LEU A 185 6.52 -10.76 -4.44
C LEU A 185 7.00 -11.56 -3.21
#